data_5b1fd87fb08a6de2a8881fe6079b42d4
#
_entry.id   5b1fd87fb08a6de2a8881fe6079b42d4
#
_cell.length_a   1.000
_cell.length_b   1.000
_cell.length_c   1.000
_cell.angle_alpha   90.00
_cell.angle_beta   90.00
_cell.angle_gamma   90.00
#
_symmetry.space_group_name_H-M   'P 1'
#
loop_
_entity.id
_entity.type
_entity.pdbx_description
1 polymer ?
#
loop_
_entity_poly.entity_id
_entity_poly.type
_entity_poly.pdbx_seq_one_letter_code
_entity_poly.pdbx_strand_id
1 'polypeptide(L)'
;KNDGIGTICIVNVQKLMEESKMPKVENDYNVKVQRIFFVDEAHRSYNVHGEFFKNLMTCDSNGIYIAMTGTPLLTKKERSNLKFGDYIHKYFYDKSIADGYTLRIKKEQIDTTAKAEIRENLDIENQDLNSKDVYESDDYIESISKYIEKDFRQFRFINTDDSIGGMIVCRSNQQAKLIHEWFRKNSKITTGLVLSDSENNAIQSDINKQNQINFRENGYPDILVVHYMLTTGYDVKRLKKMYLLRGPKAQSLLQTISRVNRPYKSPTGKVYKYGYIVDFVDIEKEYNNTLDAYIKELEADMNEDGDEEVSLSGLVVDKEDIKKKFDKLVNDLKTFIATDNIEQFVNMMQYFNKEALLKIKKLLSSVKECSIEFKLSRATEYSELIDDDKVNKYLKAVNDRISFINLTTQTLNTLDIMNNDEVVNVIYEFIKTKISILDLSK
;
A
#
# COMPACT_ATOMS: atom_id res chain seq x y z
N LYS A 1 -2.85 -29.59 38.39
CA LYS A 1 -1.43 -29.96 38.21
C LYS A 1 -1.07 -29.56 36.78
N ASN A 2 -0.44 -28.41 36.63
CA ASN A 2 0.12 -27.98 35.33
C ASN A 2 1.53 -28.57 35.26
N ASP A 3 1.72 -29.52 34.39
CA ASP A 3 2.97 -30.25 34.16
C ASP A 3 4.00 -29.44 33.35
N GLY A 4 4.23 -28.17 33.71
CA GLY A 4 5.32 -27.37 33.13
C GLY A 4 5.23 -27.01 31.65
N ILE A 5 4.08 -27.31 30.99
CA ILE A 5 3.84 -26.93 29.60
C ILE A 5 3.28 -25.51 29.60
N GLY A 6 3.96 -24.60 28.96
CA GLY A 6 3.51 -23.22 28.80
C GLY A 6 2.13 -23.17 28.13
N THR A 7 1.16 -22.54 28.78
CA THR A 7 -0.19 -22.38 28.24
C THR A 7 -0.34 -20.98 27.66
N ILE A 8 -0.79 -20.87 26.40
CA ILE A 8 -1.14 -19.59 25.77
C ILE A 8 -2.65 -19.41 25.84
N CYS A 9 -3.10 -18.31 26.48
CA CYS A 9 -4.51 -17.93 26.53
C CYS A 9 -4.73 -16.67 25.69
N ILE A 10 -5.73 -16.71 24.78
CA ILE A 10 -6.13 -15.54 24.00
C ILE A 10 -7.43 -15.01 24.62
N VAL A 11 -7.42 -13.73 25.02
CA VAL A 11 -8.54 -13.07 25.68
C VAL A 11 -8.92 -11.81 24.91
N ASN A 12 -10.20 -11.65 24.58
CA ASN A 12 -10.69 -10.41 24.01
C ASN A 12 -10.80 -9.34 25.12
N VAL A 13 -10.32 -8.13 24.84
CA VAL A 13 -10.29 -6.99 25.77
C VAL A 13 -11.69 -6.64 26.33
N GLN A 14 -12.75 -6.85 25.55
CA GLN A 14 -14.13 -6.61 26.01
C GLN A 14 -14.53 -7.45 27.21
N LYS A 15 -13.91 -8.61 27.43
CA LYS A 15 -14.11 -9.42 28.64
C LYS A 15 -13.50 -8.79 29.89
N LEU A 16 -12.61 -7.81 29.73
CA LEU A 16 -12.02 -7.06 30.82
C LEU A 16 -12.91 -5.90 31.32
N MET A 17 -14.07 -5.64 30.68
CA MET A 17 -15.03 -4.62 31.13
C MET A 17 -15.87 -5.04 32.35
N GLU A 18 -16.02 -6.33 32.59
CA GLU A 18 -16.87 -6.81 33.67
C GLU A 18 -16.02 -7.13 34.91
N GLU A 19 -15.85 -6.16 35.84
CA GLU A 19 -15.11 -6.35 37.09
C GLU A 19 -15.56 -7.59 37.90
N SER A 20 -16.83 -7.95 37.82
CA SER A 20 -17.42 -9.05 38.56
C SER A 20 -17.03 -10.45 38.04
N LYS A 21 -16.45 -10.52 36.82
CA LYS A 21 -16.12 -11.80 36.17
C LYS A 21 -14.60 -12.04 36.02
N MET A 22 -13.79 -11.10 36.49
CA MET A 22 -12.35 -11.32 36.44
C MET A 22 -11.94 -12.31 37.51
N PRO A 23 -11.27 -13.40 37.12
CA PRO A 23 -10.63 -14.25 38.11
C PRO A 23 -9.52 -13.43 38.78
N LYS A 24 -9.78 -12.96 40.01
CA LYS A 24 -8.66 -12.52 40.86
C LYS A 24 -7.72 -13.70 40.93
N VAL A 25 -6.48 -13.49 40.48
CA VAL A 25 -5.44 -14.48 40.71
C VAL A 25 -5.31 -14.60 42.19
N GLU A 26 -5.71 -15.73 42.75
CA GLU A 26 -5.58 -15.99 44.18
C GLU A 26 -4.13 -15.83 44.59
N ASN A 27 -3.89 -15.32 45.79
CA ASN A 27 -2.57 -14.97 46.34
C ASN A 27 -1.60 -16.15 46.45
N ASP A 28 -2.01 -17.36 46.08
CA ASP A 28 -1.15 -18.55 45.94
C ASP A 28 -0.32 -18.53 44.63
N TYR A 29 0.14 -17.34 44.24
CA TYR A 29 1.08 -17.23 43.15
C TYR A 29 2.39 -17.92 43.50
N ASN A 30 2.54 -19.08 42.94
CA ASN A 30 3.79 -19.80 43.05
C ASN A 30 4.87 -18.95 42.36
N VAL A 31 5.75 -18.34 43.10
CA VAL A 31 6.84 -17.43 42.66
C VAL A 31 7.64 -17.96 41.44
N LYS A 32 7.46 -19.22 41.10
CA LYS A 32 8.10 -19.92 39.99
C LYS A 32 7.39 -19.77 38.64
N VAL A 33 6.19 -19.19 38.58
CA VAL A 33 5.43 -19.03 37.30
C VAL A 33 5.32 -17.57 36.96
N GLN A 34 6.12 -17.11 36.00
CA GLN A 34 6.02 -15.77 35.45
C GLN A 34 4.90 -15.73 34.38
N ARG A 35 3.96 -14.79 34.47
CA ARG A 35 2.99 -14.51 33.42
C ARG A 35 3.45 -13.36 32.57
N ILE A 36 3.32 -13.52 31.26
CA ILE A 36 3.63 -12.48 30.27
C ILE A 36 2.35 -12.19 29.51
N PHE A 37 1.96 -10.92 29.47
CA PHE A 37 0.79 -10.42 28.78
C PHE A 37 1.25 -9.65 27.53
N PHE A 38 0.90 -10.15 26.36
CA PHE A 38 1.05 -9.41 25.09
C PHE A 38 -0.23 -8.65 24.84
N VAL A 39 -0.15 -7.32 24.84
CA VAL A 39 -1.28 -6.42 24.66
C VAL A 39 -1.21 -5.88 23.24
N ASP A 40 -2.01 -6.46 22.34
CA ASP A 40 -2.07 -6.01 20.96
C ASP A 40 -2.98 -4.78 20.80
N GLU A 41 -2.69 -3.93 19.81
CA GLU A 41 -3.37 -2.64 19.58
C GLU A 41 -3.46 -1.78 20.85
N ALA A 42 -2.37 -1.69 21.59
CA ALA A 42 -2.31 -1.09 22.92
C ALA A 42 -2.73 0.39 22.99
N HIS A 43 -2.82 1.08 21.84
CA HIS A 43 -3.38 2.42 21.74
C HIS A 43 -4.91 2.47 21.91
N ARG A 44 -5.60 1.33 21.76
CA ARG A 44 -7.06 1.24 21.89
C ARG A 44 -7.46 0.95 23.33
N SER A 45 -8.50 1.61 23.78
CA SER A 45 -9.19 1.25 25.05
C SER A 45 -8.35 1.26 26.33
N TYR A 46 -7.05 1.54 26.25
CA TYR A 46 -6.14 1.59 27.39
C TYR A 46 -5.85 3.03 27.80
N ASN A 47 -6.88 3.88 27.89
CA ASN A 47 -6.74 5.19 28.50
C ASN A 47 -6.26 5.03 29.96
N VAL A 48 -5.35 5.89 30.45
CA VAL A 48 -4.77 5.83 31.81
C VAL A 48 -5.86 5.82 32.88
N HIS A 49 -7.00 6.43 32.59
CA HIS A 49 -8.18 6.45 33.49
C HIS A 49 -9.24 5.43 33.05
N GLY A 50 -8.97 4.60 32.03
CA GLY A 50 -9.94 3.64 31.48
C GLY A 50 -10.01 2.36 32.32
N GLU A 51 -11.21 1.83 32.46
CA GLU A 51 -11.49 0.61 33.20
C GLU A 51 -10.68 -0.59 32.68
N PHE A 52 -10.46 -0.69 31.40
CA PHE A 52 -9.68 -1.80 30.80
C PHE A 52 -8.24 -1.87 31.28
N PHE A 53 -7.54 -0.73 31.32
CA PHE A 53 -6.15 -0.68 31.76
C PHE A 53 -6.06 -0.99 33.24
N LYS A 54 -6.94 -0.41 34.04
CA LYS A 54 -7.03 -0.67 35.49
C LYS A 54 -7.32 -2.14 35.75
N ASN A 55 -8.30 -2.72 35.06
CA ASN A 55 -8.69 -4.11 35.23
C ASN A 55 -7.57 -5.05 34.79
N LEU A 56 -6.90 -4.76 33.66
CA LEU A 56 -5.74 -5.53 33.21
C LEU A 56 -4.61 -5.55 34.25
N MET A 57 -4.23 -4.39 34.79
CA MET A 57 -3.18 -4.29 35.82
C MET A 57 -3.60 -4.91 37.16
N THR A 58 -4.90 -4.93 37.45
CA THR A 58 -5.44 -5.55 38.67
C THR A 58 -5.52 -7.08 38.55
N CYS A 59 -5.56 -7.63 37.33
CA CYS A 59 -5.55 -9.08 37.11
C CYS A 59 -4.29 -9.75 37.67
N ASP A 60 -3.14 -9.16 37.45
CA ASP A 60 -1.87 -9.67 37.91
C ASP A 60 -0.87 -8.52 38.08
N SER A 61 -0.67 -8.06 39.32
CA SER A 61 0.25 -6.96 39.61
C SER A 61 1.72 -7.37 39.43
N ASN A 62 2.03 -8.67 39.34
CA ASN A 62 3.39 -9.22 39.18
C ASN A 62 3.62 -9.67 37.71
N GLY A 63 2.66 -9.50 36.83
CA GLY A 63 2.78 -9.86 35.43
C GLY A 63 3.73 -8.94 34.66
N ILE A 64 4.38 -9.47 33.62
CA ILE A 64 5.10 -8.67 32.64
C ILE A 64 4.14 -8.29 31.52
N TYR A 65 4.03 -6.99 31.22
CA TYR A 65 3.13 -6.48 30.18
C TYR A 65 3.94 -5.94 29.03
N ILE A 66 3.78 -6.53 27.84
CA ILE A 66 4.42 -6.12 26.58
C ILE A 66 3.35 -5.57 25.65
N ALA A 67 3.36 -4.26 25.46
CA ALA A 67 2.43 -3.57 24.57
C ALA A 67 2.94 -3.55 23.14
N MET A 68 2.06 -3.84 22.17
CA MET A 68 2.35 -3.78 20.75
C MET A 68 1.34 -2.84 20.09
N THR A 69 1.81 -1.97 19.21
CA THR A 69 0.94 -1.08 18.44
C THR A 69 1.62 -0.60 17.17
N GLY A 70 0.87 -0.55 16.06
CA GLY A 70 1.32 0.10 14.84
C GLY A 70 1.14 1.61 14.83
N THR A 71 0.41 2.17 15.83
CA THR A 71 0.08 3.60 15.93
C THR A 71 0.08 4.02 17.39
N PRO A 72 1.24 4.30 18.00
CA PRO A 72 1.33 4.70 19.41
C PRO A 72 0.57 6.00 19.68
N LEU A 73 0.07 6.18 20.90
CA LEU A 73 -0.50 7.44 21.37
C LEU A 73 0.64 8.37 21.76
N LEU A 74 0.67 9.56 21.19
CA LEU A 74 1.76 10.53 21.32
C LEU A 74 1.35 11.80 22.08
N THR A 75 0.05 11.99 22.37
CA THR A 75 -0.40 13.17 23.12
C THR A 75 0.21 13.18 24.54
N LYS A 76 0.69 14.34 25.00
CA LYS A 76 1.39 14.49 26.29
C LYS A 76 0.69 13.86 27.50
N LYS A 77 -0.65 13.72 27.44
CA LYS A 77 -1.47 13.12 28.51
C LYS A 77 -1.73 11.62 28.35
N GLU A 78 -1.52 11.06 27.17
CA GLU A 78 -1.93 9.72 26.80
C GLU A 78 -0.83 8.90 26.13
N ARG A 79 0.43 9.30 26.27
CA ARG A 79 1.56 8.60 25.64
C ARG A 79 1.57 7.12 26.03
N SER A 80 1.79 6.24 25.04
CA SER A 80 1.82 4.81 25.27
C SER A 80 2.97 4.39 26.21
N ASN A 81 4.12 5.08 26.14
CA ASN A 81 5.27 4.85 27.03
C ASN A 81 4.99 5.17 28.50
N LEU A 82 4.10 6.13 28.80
CA LEU A 82 3.71 6.41 30.19
C LEU A 82 2.91 5.27 30.85
N LYS A 83 2.35 4.36 30.03
CA LYS A 83 1.52 3.25 30.51
C LYS A 83 2.28 1.94 30.61
N PHE A 84 3.10 1.67 29.62
CA PHE A 84 3.75 0.36 29.44
C PHE A 84 5.27 0.44 29.58
N GLY A 85 5.85 1.62 29.88
CA GLY A 85 7.28 1.84 29.95
C GLY A 85 7.91 2.16 28.59
N ASP A 86 9.23 2.22 28.55
CA ASP A 86 10.00 2.60 27.37
C ASP A 86 9.87 1.60 26.24
N TYR A 87 10.15 2.06 25.02
CA TYR A 87 10.08 1.21 23.82
C TYR A 87 11.21 0.17 23.84
N ILE A 88 10.85 -1.10 23.84
CA ILE A 88 11.80 -2.22 23.73
C ILE A 88 12.30 -2.35 22.28
N HIS A 89 11.44 -2.07 21.31
CA HIS A 89 11.76 -2.16 19.89
C HIS A 89 10.91 -1.19 19.08
N LYS A 90 11.55 -0.55 18.10
CA LYS A 90 10.91 0.39 17.16
C LYS A 90 11.13 -0.14 15.74
N TYR A 91 10.04 -0.26 14.96
CA TYR A 91 10.07 -0.71 13.57
C TYR A 91 9.12 0.15 12.74
N PHE A 92 9.67 1.08 11.99
CA PHE A 92 8.90 2.12 11.29
C PHE A 92 8.63 1.80 9.83
N TYR A 93 7.80 2.62 9.17
CA TYR A 93 7.37 2.43 7.80
C TYR A 93 8.51 2.46 6.79
N ASP A 94 9.50 3.33 6.93
CA ASP A 94 10.68 3.42 6.08
C ASP A 94 11.45 2.09 6.06
N LYS A 95 11.72 1.54 7.22
CA LYS A 95 12.37 0.24 7.37
C LYS A 95 11.49 -0.90 6.87
N SER A 96 10.20 -0.88 7.21
CA SER A 96 9.23 -1.88 6.73
C SER A 96 9.08 -1.85 5.20
N ILE A 97 9.15 -0.68 4.57
CA ILE A 97 9.15 -0.52 3.12
C ILE A 97 10.47 -1.03 2.53
N ALA A 98 11.60 -0.71 3.13
CA ALA A 98 12.92 -1.19 2.70
C ALA A 98 13.03 -2.71 2.76
N ASP A 99 12.49 -3.32 3.81
CA ASP A 99 12.45 -4.76 4.03
C ASP A 99 11.37 -5.47 3.17
N GLY A 100 10.50 -4.71 2.49
CA GLY A 100 9.47 -5.25 1.61
C GLY A 100 8.20 -5.77 2.31
N TYR A 101 8.01 -5.48 3.60
CA TYR A 101 6.81 -5.87 4.35
C TYR A 101 5.64 -4.91 4.15
N THR A 102 5.92 -3.70 3.72
CA THR A 102 4.92 -2.64 3.53
C THR A 102 5.13 -1.97 2.19
N LEU A 103 4.04 -1.62 1.49
CA LEU A 103 4.08 -0.83 0.26
C LEU A 103 3.96 0.65 0.58
N ARG A 104 4.50 1.49 -0.30
CA ARG A 104 4.19 2.92 -0.30
C ARG A 104 2.74 3.14 -0.70
N ILE A 105 2.16 4.24 -0.24
CA ILE A 105 0.80 4.65 -0.55
C ILE A 105 0.86 5.80 -1.55
N LYS A 106 0.09 5.67 -2.63
CA LYS A 106 -0.04 6.71 -3.65
C LYS A 106 -1.41 7.37 -3.53
N LYS A 107 -1.41 8.66 -3.32
CA LYS A 107 -2.62 9.47 -3.37
C LYS A 107 -2.91 9.84 -4.82
N GLU A 108 -4.12 9.57 -5.28
CA GLU A 108 -4.60 9.94 -6.60
C GLU A 108 -5.53 11.14 -6.50
N GLN A 109 -5.38 12.08 -7.42
CA GLN A 109 -6.29 13.22 -7.52
C GLN A 109 -7.54 12.81 -8.31
N ILE A 110 -8.67 13.36 -7.91
CA ILE A 110 -9.91 13.24 -8.67
C ILE A 110 -9.77 14.14 -9.90
N ASP A 111 -10.24 13.66 -11.05
CA ASP A 111 -10.35 14.45 -12.29
C ASP A 111 -11.03 15.79 -12.02
N THR A 112 -10.46 16.87 -12.53
CA THR A 112 -10.94 18.24 -12.27
C THR A 112 -12.39 18.42 -12.72
N THR A 113 -12.78 17.82 -13.84
CA THR A 113 -14.16 17.87 -14.37
C THR A 113 -15.12 17.12 -13.46
N ALA A 114 -14.75 15.90 -13.05
CA ALA A 114 -15.56 15.11 -12.13
C ALA A 114 -15.65 15.77 -10.73
N LYS A 115 -14.57 16.41 -10.27
CA LYS A 115 -14.57 17.17 -9.02
C LYS A 115 -15.53 18.37 -9.08
N ALA A 116 -15.59 19.06 -10.21
CA ALA A 116 -16.51 20.15 -10.43
C ALA A 116 -17.97 19.68 -10.44
N GLU A 117 -18.27 18.62 -11.16
CA GLU A 117 -19.62 18.02 -11.24
C GLU A 117 -20.12 17.55 -9.85
N ILE A 118 -19.26 16.85 -9.10
CA ILE A 118 -19.61 16.42 -7.73
C ILE A 118 -19.83 17.61 -6.80
N ARG A 119 -19.02 18.68 -6.92
CA ARG A 119 -19.20 19.91 -6.14
C ARG A 119 -20.46 20.65 -6.50
N GLU A 120 -20.78 20.78 -7.80
CA GLU A 120 -21.99 21.43 -8.27
C GLU A 120 -23.22 20.75 -7.69
N ASN A 121 -23.27 19.42 -7.71
CA ASN A 121 -24.36 18.66 -7.10
C ASN A 121 -24.45 18.89 -5.58
N LEU A 122 -23.31 18.96 -4.89
CA LEU A 122 -23.27 19.27 -3.45
C LEU A 122 -23.73 20.69 -3.15
N ASP A 123 -23.35 21.68 -3.98
CA ASP A 123 -23.68 23.10 -3.76
C ASP A 123 -25.15 23.40 -4.04
N ILE A 124 -25.77 22.76 -5.04
CA ILE A 124 -27.19 22.86 -5.33
C ILE A 124 -28.03 22.35 -4.16
N GLU A 125 -27.65 21.19 -3.61
CA GLU A 125 -28.41 20.56 -2.54
C GLU A 125 -28.17 21.19 -1.15
N ASN A 126 -26.97 21.78 -0.90
CA ASN A 126 -26.69 22.49 0.35
C ASN A 126 -27.56 23.74 0.55
N GLN A 127 -28.23 24.25 -0.49
CA GLN A 127 -29.17 25.37 -0.38
C GLN A 127 -30.52 24.96 0.23
N ASP A 128 -30.88 23.66 0.13
CA ASP A 128 -32.23 23.19 0.48
C ASP A 128 -32.27 22.11 1.60
N LEU A 129 -31.14 21.47 1.97
CA LEU A 129 -31.13 20.30 2.87
C LEU A 129 -30.12 20.44 4.03
N ASN A 130 -30.38 19.71 5.11
CA ASN A 130 -29.40 19.51 6.20
C ASN A 130 -28.16 18.75 5.67
N SER A 131 -26.98 19.12 6.10
CA SER A 131 -25.68 18.63 5.61
C SER A 131 -25.49 17.10 5.58
N LYS A 132 -26.36 16.34 6.26
CA LYS A 132 -26.31 14.87 6.26
C LYS A 132 -27.05 14.27 5.06
N ASP A 133 -28.09 14.91 4.58
CA ASP A 133 -28.97 14.43 3.52
C ASP A 133 -28.32 14.58 2.14
N VAL A 134 -27.46 15.59 1.96
CA VAL A 134 -26.76 15.88 0.70
C VAL A 134 -25.89 14.71 0.24
N TYR A 135 -25.17 14.05 1.15
CA TYR A 135 -24.30 12.91 0.82
C TYR A 135 -25.06 11.59 0.58
N GLU A 136 -26.35 11.59 0.79
CA GLU A 136 -27.25 10.46 0.60
C GLU A 136 -28.27 10.71 -0.53
N SER A 137 -28.18 11.86 -1.21
CA SER A 137 -29.02 12.20 -2.33
C SER A 137 -28.75 11.32 -3.56
N ASP A 138 -29.76 11.11 -4.38
CA ASP A 138 -29.66 10.27 -5.58
C ASP A 138 -28.62 10.82 -6.57
N ASP A 139 -28.56 12.12 -6.80
CA ASP A 139 -27.64 12.74 -7.72
C ASP A 139 -26.18 12.61 -7.26
N TYR A 140 -25.93 12.83 -5.97
CA TYR A 140 -24.60 12.62 -5.39
C TYR A 140 -24.17 11.17 -5.48
N ILE A 141 -25.03 10.22 -5.07
CA ILE A 141 -24.75 8.79 -5.11
C ILE A 141 -24.48 8.32 -6.55
N GLU A 142 -25.26 8.81 -7.50
CA GLU A 142 -25.07 8.49 -8.92
C GLU A 142 -23.73 8.99 -9.45
N SER A 143 -23.40 10.27 -9.24
CA SER A 143 -22.17 10.90 -9.72
C SER A 143 -20.91 10.21 -9.14
N ILE A 144 -20.91 9.98 -7.82
CA ILE A 144 -19.76 9.37 -7.17
C ILE A 144 -19.61 7.89 -7.56
N SER A 145 -20.71 7.16 -7.68
CA SER A 145 -20.69 5.75 -8.07
C SER A 145 -20.23 5.55 -9.51
N LYS A 146 -20.69 6.40 -10.44
CA LYS A 146 -20.21 6.42 -11.84
C LYS A 146 -18.71 6.69 -11.91
N TYR A 147 -18.23 7.66 -11.11
CA TYR A 147 -16.80 7.96 -11.07
C TYR A 147 -16.01 6.75 -10.57
N ILE A 148 -16.38 6.18 -9.44
CA ILE A 148 -15.69 5.02 -8.83
C ILE A 148 -15.68 3.83 -9.79
N GLU A 149 -16.81 3.55 -10.43
CA GLU A 149 -16.93 2.45 -11.40
C GLU A 149 -15.96 2.62 -12.57
N LYS A 150 -15.96 3.80 -13.19
CA LYS A 150 -15.06 4.14 -14.31
C LYS A 150 -13.60 4.08 -13.88
N ASP A 151 -13.27 4.66 -12.72
CA ASP A 151 -11.91 4.72 -12.18
C ASP A 151 -11.37 3.33 -11.84
N PHE A 152 -12.16 2.50 -11.16
CA PHE A 152 -11.75 1.16 -10.77
C PHE A 152 -11.56 0.24 -11.97
N ARG A 153 -12.42 0.35 -12.97
CA ARG A 153 -12.29 -0.36 -14.25
C ARG A 153 -11.01 0.05 -14.97
N GLN A 154 -10.75 1.36 -15.07
CA GLN A 154 -9.52 1.89 -15.66
C GLN A 154 -8.28 1.44 -14.89
N PHE A 155 -8.34 1.42 -13.56
CA PHE A 155 -7.25 0.96 -12.70
C PHE A 155 -6.89 -0.51 -12.98
N ARG A 156 -7.88 -1.40 -13.09
CA ARG A 156 -7.68 -2.80 -13.48
C ARG A 156 -7.12 -2.93 -14.89
N PHE A 157 -7.66 -2.18 -15.83
CA PHE A 157 -7.21 -2.17 -17.24
C PHE A 157 -5.73 -1.76 -17.36
N ILE A 158 -5.33 -0.64 -16.75
CA ILE A 158 -3.94 -0.16 -16.76
C ILE A 158 -3.00 -1.21 -16.11
N ASN A 159 -3.46 -1.85 -15.05
CA ASN A 159 -2.68 -2.88 -14.37
C ASN A 159 -2.72 -4.23 -15.07
N THR A 160 -3.61 -4.43 -16.04
CA THR A 160 -3.86 -5.72 -16.71
C THR A 160 -4.10 -6.84 -15.70
N ASP A 161 -4.90 -6.55 -14.66
CA ASP A 161 -5.08 -7.45 -13.52
C ASP A 161 -6.44 -7.26 -12.86
N ASP A 162 -7.32 -8.23 -13.04
CA ASP A 162 -8.65 -8.25 -12.44
C ASP A 162 -8.68 -8.86 -11.02
N SER A 163 -7.55 -9.38 -10.53
CA SER A 163 -7.47 -9.97 -9.20
C SER A 163 -7.41 -8.94 -8.07
N ILE A 164 -7.04 -7.69 -8.38
CA ILE A 164 -7.00 -6.62 -7.40
C ILE A 164 -8.39 -6.19 -6.97
N GLY A 165 -8.52 -5.89 -5.67
CA GLY A 165 -9.76 -5.45 -5.06
C GLY A 165 -9.73 -4.00 -4.63
N GLY A 166 -10.93 -3.44 -4.44
CA GLY A 166 -11.16 -2.08 -3.95
C GLY A 166 -11.92 -2.03 -2.62
N MET A 167 -11.93 -0.85 -1.98
CA MET A 167 -12.74 -0.54 -0.81
C MET A 167 -13.27 0.88 -0.91
N ILE A 168 -14.57 1.06 -0.62
CA ILE A 168 -15.22 2.37 -0.50
C ILE A 168 -15.53 2.60 0.96
N VAL A 169 -14.95 3.66 1.55
CA VAL A 169 -15.16 4.04 2.95
C VAL A 169 -16.19 5.17 3.01
N CYS A 170 -17.42 4.84 3.39
CA CYS A 170 -18.58 5.72 3.38
C CYS A 170 -18.70 6.55 4.66
N ARG A 171 -19.49 7.64 4.61
CA ARG A 171 -19.81 8.52 5.76
C ARG A 171 -20.84 7.91 6.71
N SER A 172 -21.76 7.11 6.15
CA SER A 172 -22.85 6.49 6.90
C SER A 172 -23.16 5.08 6.38
N ASN A 173 -23.86 4.30 7.20
CA ASN A 173 -24.40 3.01 6.77
C ASN A 173 -25.42 3.16 5.64
N GLN A 174 -26.19 4.26 5.64
CA GLN A 174 -27.19 4.53 4.60
C GLN A 174 -26.50 4.82 3.26
N GLN A 175 -25.49 5.70 3.24
CA GLN A 175 -24.69 5.95 2.05
C GLN A 175 -24.08 4.67 1.49
N ALA A 176 -23.55 3.80 2.35
CA ALA A 176 -22.99 2.52 1.95
C ALA A 176 -24.02 1.62 1.26
N LYS A 177 -25.25 1.57 1.79
CA LYS A 177 -26.36 0.81 1.18
C LYS A 177 -26.74 1.38 -0.18
N LEU A 178 -26.88 2.70 -0.32
CA LEU A 178 -27.23 3.37 -1.58
C LEU A 178 -26.18 3.13 -2.67
N ILE A 179 -24.90 3.27 -2.34
CA ILE A 179 -23.81 2.99 -3.28
C ILE A 179 -23.83 1.51 -3.71
N HIS A 180 -23.96 0.59 -2.75
CA HIS A 180 -24.05 -0.84 -3.05
C HIS A 180 -25.22 -1.16 -3.98
N GLU A 181 -26.39 -0.59 -3.73
CA GLU A 181 -27.60 -0.71 -4.57
C GLU A 181 -27.35 -0.15 -5.99
N TRP A 182 -26.71 0.99 -6.09
CA TRP A 182 -26.38 1.59 -7.37
C TRP A 182 -25.50 0.64 -8.20
N PHE A 183 -24.41 0.12 -7.62
CA PHE A 183 -23.51 -0.83 -8.30
C PHE A 183 -24.26 -2.10 -8.73
N ARG A 184 -25.10 -2.63 -7.87
CA ARG A 184 -25.90 -3.81 -8.18
C ARG A 184 -26.83 -3.62 -9.39
N LYS A 185 -27.37 -2.41 -9.57
CA LYS A 185 -28.29 -2.08 -10.67
C LYS A 185 -27.59 -1.69 -11.96
N ASN A 186 -26.46 -1.00 -11.88
CA ASN A 186 -25.89 -0.24 -12.99
C ASN A 186 -24.50 -0.71 -13.44
N SER A 187 -23.83 -1.62 -12.69
CA SER A 187 -22.45 -2.01 -12.97
C SER A 187 -22.26 -3.52 -13.03
N LYS A 188 -21.22 -3.95 -13.78
CA LYS A 188 -20.72 -5.32 -13.74
C LYS A 188 -19.70 -5.55 -12.63
N ILE A 189 -19.18 -4.48 -12.01
CA ILE A 189 -18.29 -4.56 -10.85
C ILE A 189 -19.13 -5.00 -9.65
N THR A 190 -18.75 -6.11 -9.05
CA THR A 190 -19.44 -6.66 -7.90
C THR A 190 -19.05 -5.94 -6.61
N THR A 191 -20.03 -5.65 -5.75
CA THR A 191 -19.78 -5.03 -4.46
C THR A 191 -20.28 -5.88 -3.30
N GLY A 192 -19.57 -5.86 -2.18
CA GLY A 192 -19.95 -6.50 -0.94
C GLY A 192 -20.12 -5.48 0.18
N LEU A 193 -21.29 -5.48 0.82
CA LEU A 193 -21.62 -4.54 1.87
C LEU A 193 -21.17 -5.08 3.23
N VAL A 194 -20.47 -4.26 4.04
CA VAL A 194 -20.04 -4.59 5.40
C VAL A 194 -20.36 -3.44 6.35
N LEU A 195 -21.35 -3.63 7.20
CA LEU A 195 -21.94 -2.60 8.07
C LEU A 195 -21.69 -2.86 9.55
N SER A 196 -21.63 -1.79 10.33
CA SER A 196 -21.40 -1.82 11.78
C SER A 196 -22.65 -2.16 12.62
N ASP A 197 -23.86 -2.07 12.05
CA ASP A 197 -25.12 -2.32 12.77
C ASP A 197 -25.42 -3.80 13.03
N SER A 198 -24.40 -4.65 12.93
CA SER A 198 -24.55 -6.10 13.05
C SER A 198 -24.72 -6.60 14.49
N GLU A 199 -24.53 -5.74 15.50
CA GLU A 199 -24.56 -6.18 16.90
C GLU A 199 -25.93 -6.74 17.34
N ASN A 200 -27.01 -6.28 16.68
CA ASN A 200 -28.38 -6.75 16.95
C ASN A 200 -29.03 -7.54 15.79
N ASN A 201 -28.25 -7.81 14.71
CA ASN A 201 -28.77 -8.48 13.52
C ASN A 201 -27.84 -9.63 13.08
N ALA A 202 -28.14 -10.83 13.50
CA ALA A 202 -27.35 -12.03 13.18
C ALA A 202 -27.18 -12.25 11.67
N ILE A 203 -28.21 -11.97 10.86
CA ILE A 203 -28.19 -12.13 9.40
C ILE A 203 -27.14 -11.16 8.80
N GLN A 204 -27.15 -9.89 9.23
CA GLN A 204 -26.16 -8.91 8.75
C GLN A 204 -24.74 -9.29 9.18
N SER A 205 -24.58 -9.84 10.39
CA SER A 205 -23.28 -10.35 10.85
C SER A 205 -22.73 -11.46 9.96
N ASP A 206 -23.60 -12.40 9.55
CA ASP A 206 -23.20 -13.51 8.68
C ASP A 206 -22.88 -13.03 7.25
N ILE A 207 -23.68 -12.10 6.71
CA ILE A 207 -23.39 -11.45 5.42
C ILE A 207 -22.04 -10.73 5.46
N ASN A 208 -21.78 -9.97 6.53
CA ASN A 208 -20.51 -9.29 6.73
C ASN A 208 -19.33 -10.26 6.71
N LYS A 209 -19.42 -11.36 7.48
CA LYS A 209 -18.38 -12.40 7.53
C LYS A 209 -18.18 -13.06 6.16
N GLN A 210 -19.26 -13.41 5.48
CA GLN A 210 -19.19 -14.05 4.16
C GLN A 210 -18.53 -13.13 3.13
N ASN A 211 -18.91 -11.84 3.08
CA ASN A 211 -18.29 -10.87 2.19
C ASN A 211 -16.79 -10.68 2.49
N GLN A 212 -16.40 -10.66 3.76
CA GLN A 212 -15.00 -10.55 4.16
C GLN A 212 -14.17 -11.77 3.73
N ILE A 213 -14.70 -12.98 3.96
CA ILE A 213 -14.03 -14.25 3.59
C ILE A 213 -13.89 -14.32 2.07
N ASN A 214 -14.98 -14.09 1.35
CA ASN A 214 -15.00 -14.16 -0.11
C ASN A 214 -14.04 -13.14 -0.73
N PHE A 215 -14.03 -11.91 -0.22
CA PHE A 215 -13.12 -10.87 -0.70
C PHE A 215 -11.66 -11.25 -0.47
N ARG A 216 -11.33 -11.87 0.66
CA ARG A 216 -9.96 -12.28 1.00
C ARG A 216 -9.50 -13.50 0.23
N GLU A 217 -10.35 -14.53 0.13
CA GLU A 217 -9.96 -15.88 -0.29
C GLU A 217 -10.39 -16.23 -1.70
N ASN A 218 -11.58 -15.77 -2.11
CA ASN A 218 -12.21 -16.20 -3.35
C ASN A 218 -12.11 -15.15 -4.49
N GLY A 219 -11.54 -13.98 -4.21
CA GLY A 219 -11.34 -12.94 -5.22
C GLY A 219 -12.59 -12.13 -5.57
N TYR A 220 -13.70 -12.32 -4.88
CA TYR A 220 -14.94 -11.56 -5.02
C TYR A 220 -15.51 -11.19 -3.65
N PRO A 221 -16.36 -10.16 -3.51
CA PRO A 221 -16.67 -9.15 -4.54
C PRO A 221 -15.44 -8.35 -4.98
N ASP A 222 -15.59 -7.54 -6.04
CA ASP A 222 -14.52 -6.69 -6.55
C ASP A 222 -14.19 -5.55 -5.60
N ILE A 223 -15.23 -4.96 -4.99
CA ILE A 223 -15.13 -3.83 -4.08
C ILE A 223 -15.92 -4.11 -2.80
N LEU A 224 -15.32 -3.84 -1.64
CA LEU A 224 -16.04 -3.79 -0.37
C LEU A 224 -16.56 -2.37 -0.11
N VAL A 225 -17.83 -2.24 0.24
CA VAL A 225 -18.46 -0.98 0.65
C VAL A 225 -18.66 -1.00 2.15
N VAL A 226 -18.00 -0.09 2.86
CA VAL A 226 -17.92 -0.11 4.32
C VAL A 226 -18.17 1.29 4.91
N HIS A 227 -18.56 1.34 6.19
CA HIS A 227 -18.61 2.60 6.93
C HIS A 227 -17.46 2.67 7.93
N TYR A 228 -17.57 2.03 9.12
CA TYR A 228 -16.49 1.97 10.12
C TYR A 228 -15.76 0.62 10.14
N MET A 229 -16.42 -0.42 9.68
CA MET A 229 -15.88 -1.77 9.70
C MET A 229 -14.70 -1.90 8.73
N LEU A 230 -13.78 -2.81 9.06
CA LEU A 230 -12.59 -3.14 8.25
C LEU A 230 -11.55 -2.02 8.06
N THR A 231 -11.82 -0.82 8.54
CA THR A 231 -10.81 0.26 8.53
C THR A 231 -9.63 -0.05 9.45
N THR A 232 -9.81 -0.99 10.37
CA THR A 232 -8.78 -1.48 11.29
C THR A 232 -8.86 -3.00 11.41
N GLY A 233 -7.70 -3.68 11.60
CA GLY A 233 -7.65 -5.12 11.86
C GLY A 233 -7.93 -6.06 10.68
N TYR A 234 -8.26 -5.55 9.48
CA TYR A 234 -8.55 -6.37 8.31
C TYR A 234 -7.35 -6.45 7.37
N ASP A 235 -6.73 -7.63 7.30
CA ASP A 235 -5.53 -7.87 6.49
C ASP A 235 -5.88 -8.63 5.21
N VAL A 236 -5.87 -7.92 4.07
CA VAL A 236 -6.15 -8.49 2.75
C VAL A 236 -5.19 -7.95 1.70
N LYS A 237 -4.36 -8.82 1.17
CA LYS A 237 -3.27 -8.46 0.25
C LYS A 237 -3.75 -7.91 -1.09
N ARG A 238 -4.88 -8.42 -1.62
CA ARG A 238 -5.45 -7.97 -2.90
C ARG A 238 -6.09 -6.58 -2.87
N LEU A 239 -6.37 -6.03 -1.68
CA LEU A 239 -6.90 -4.68 -1.52
C LEU A 239 -5.82 -3.65 -1.91
N LYS A 240 -5.97 -3.05 -3.08
CA LYS A 240 -4.99 -2.12 -3.66
C LYS A 240 -5.54 -0.73 -3.93
N LYS A 241 -6.85 -0.57 -4.01
CA LYS A 241 -7.51 0.71 -4.28
C LYS A 241 -8.51 1.05 -3.19
N MET A 242 -8.45 2.28 -2.66
CA MET A 242 -9.37 2.75 -1.63
C MET A 242 -9.96 4.10 -2.03
N TYR A 243 -11.26 4.23 -1.86
CA TYR A 243 -12.02 5.46 -2.08
C TYR A 243 -12.52 5.98 -0.74
N LEU A 244 -12.00 7.13 -0.33
CA LEU A 244 -12.36 7.76 0.94
C LEU A 244 -13.44 8.81 0.71
N LEU A 245 -14.69 8.49 1.06
CA LEU A 245 -15.82 9.43 1.04
C LEU A 245 -15.96 10.17 2.36
N ARG A 246 -15.23 9.76 3.38
CA ARG A 246 -15.12 10.42 4.69
C ARG A 246 -13.66 10.54 5.09
N GLY A 247 -13.33 11.61 5.81
CA GLY A 247 -12.01 11.80 6.43
C GLY A 247 -11.96 11.16 7.81
N PRO A 248 -11.33 9.99 7.97
CA PRO A 248 -10.97 9.54 9.31
C PRO A 248 -9.96 10.50 9.93
N LYS A 249 -10.05 10.72 11.25
CA LYS A 249 -9.14 11.65 11.93
C LYS A 249 -7.91 10.93 12.49
N ALA A 250 -6.78 11.64 12.47
CA ALA A 250 -5.54 11.25 13.15
C ALA A 250 -5.14 9.77 12.95
N GLN A 251 -4.98 9.04 14.02
CA GLN A 251 -4.61 7.63 14.06
C GLN A 251 -5.50 6.72 13.20
N SER A 252 -6.84 6.98 13.20
CA SER A 252 -7.78 6.22 12.38
C SER A 252 -7.51 6.39 10.89
N LEU A 253 -6.99 7.54 10.45
CA LEU A 253 -6.61 7.76 9.06
C LEU A 253 -5.45 6.83 8.67
N LEU A 254 -4.36 6.83 9.44
CA LEU A 254 -3.20 5.95 9.17
C LEU A 254 -3.60 4.48 9.15
N GLN A 255 -4.40 4.04 10.11
CA GLN A 255 -4.89 2.66 10.15
C GLN A 255 -5.77 2.30 8.95
N THR A 256 -6.60 3.24 8.50
CA THR A 256 -7.46 3.05 7.33
C THR A 256 -6.63 2.95 6.05
N ILE A 257 -5.75 3.92 5.80
CA ILE A 257 -4.94 3.94 4.57
C ILE A 257 -3.93 2.79 4.52
N SER A 258 -3.44 2.32 5.66
CA SER A 258 -2.54 1.17 5.72
C SER A 258 -3.19 -0.16 5.30
N ARG A 259 -4.49 -0.20 5.02
CA ARG A 259 -5.14 -1.41 4.47
C ARG A 259 -4.71 -1.70 3.03
N VAL A 260 -4.36 -0.67 2.23
CA VAL A 260 -3.95 -0.85 0.82
C VAL A 260 -2.45 -1.11 0.64
N ASN A 261 -1.63 -0.94 1.67
CA ASN A 261 -0.17 -0.98 1.58
C ASN A 261 0.45 -2.37 1.81
N ARG A 262 -0.34 -3.43 1.81
CA ARG A 262 0.14 -4.81 1.96
C ARG A 262 0.82 -5.31 0.68
N PRO A 263 1.98 -5.98 0.76
CA PRO A 263 2.61 -6.60 -0.41
C PRO A 263 1.65 -7.59 -1.09
N TYR A 264 1.56 -7.50 -2.41
CA TYR A 264 0.71 -8.38 -3.20
C TYR A 264 1.41 -8.79 -4.49
N LYS A 265 1.37 -10.07 -4.76
CA LYS A 265 1.73 -10.68 -6.03
C LYS A 265 0.47 -11.29 -6.63
N SER A 266 0.09 -10.82 -7.82
CA SER A 266 -1.10 -11.32 -8.49
C SER A 266 -0.94 -12.77 -8.98
N PRO A 267 -2.04 -13.46 -9.32
CA PRO A 267 -1.98 -14.78 -9.94
C PRO A 267 -1.19 -14.79 -11.26
N THR A 268 -1.14 -13.66 -11.97
CA THR A 268 -0.34 -13.49 -13.20
C THR A 268 1.14 -13.20 -12.93
N GLY A 269 1.55 -13.15 -11.66
CA GLY A 269 2.93 -12.90 -11.26
C GLY A 269 3.32 -11.44 -11.11
N LYS A 270 2.41 -10.49 -11.36
CA LYS A 270 2.67 -9.05 -11.18
C LYS A 270 2.85 -8.72 -9.70
N VAL A 271 3.91 -7.99 -9.37
CA VAL A 271 4.19 -7.50 -8.02
C VAL A 271 3.80 -6.04 -7.94
N TYR A 272 2.97 -5.68 -6.96
CA TYR A 272 2.55 -4.32 -6.69
C TYR A 272 3.53 -3.61 -5.77
N LYS A 273 3.87 -2.37 -6.10
CA LYS A 273 4.80 -1.52 -5.32
C LYS A 273 4.07 -0.47 -4.48
N TYR A 274 2.78 -0.24 -4.78
CA TYR A 274 1.97 0.80 -4.14
C TYR A 274 0.59 0.29 -3.77
N GLY A 275 0.02 0.88 -2.70
CA GLY A 275 -1.41 0.98 -2.49
C GLY A 275 -1.92 2.33 -2.99
N TYR A 276 -3.17 2.43 -3.41
CA TYR A 276 -3.74 3.61 -4.05
C TYR A 276 -4.94 4.13 -3.28
N ILE A 277 -4.98 5.45 -3.09
CA ILE A 277 -6.07 6.13 -2.39
C ILE A 277 -6.62 7.23 -3.28
N VAL A 278 -7.93 7.23 -3.47
CA VAL A 278 -8.69 8.34 -4.06
C VAL A 278 -9.46 9.04 -2.94
N ASP A 279 -9.19 10.32 -2.78
CA ASP A 279 -9.75 11.10 -1.69
C ASP A 279 -10.81 12.07 -2.19
N PHE A 280 -12.07 11.87 -1.75
CA PHE A 280 -13.20 12.72 -2.09
C PHE A 280 -13.49 13.83 -1.08
N VAL A 281 -12.76 13.90 0.02
CA VAL A 281 -13.11 14.76 1.16
C VAL A 281 -12.27 16.03 1.22
N ASP A 282 -11.41 16.28 0.25
CA ASP A 282 -10.42 17.39 0.30
C ASP A 282 -9.51 17.31 1.55
N ILE A 283 -9.16 16.09 1.93
CA ILE A 283 -8.37 15.76 3.12
C ILE A 283 -6.94 16.32 3.03
N GLU A 284 -6.54 16.91 1.92
CA GLU A 284 -5.16 17.31 1.68
C GLU A 284 -4.59 18.18 2.79
N LYS A 285 -5.36 19.15 3.30
CA LYS A 285 -4.92 19.97 4.43
C LYS A 285 -4.94 19.22 5.75
N GLU A 286 -6.00 18.45 6.01
CA GLU A 286 -6.15 17.73 7.28
C GLU A 286 -5.26 16.48 7.31
N TYR A 287 -5.08 15.81 6.16
CA TYR A 287 -4.20 14.67 5.99
C TYR A 287 -2.74 15.05 6.19
N ASN A 288 -2.24 16.05 5.48
CA ASN A 288 -0.86 16.50 5.60
C ASN A 288 -0.61 17.04 7.01
N ASN A 289 -1.49 17.85 7.56
CA ASN A 289 -1.35 18.35 8.92
C ASN A 289 -1.39 17.25 9.97
N THR A 290 -2.24 16.25 9.81
CA THR A 290 -2.37 15.14 10.76
C THR A 290 -1.19 14.17 10.64
N LEU A 291 -0.76 13.86 9.43
CA LEU A 291 0.40 13.02 9.18
C LEU A 291 1.69 13.72 9.61
N ASP A 292 1.87 14.99 9.26
CA ASP A 292 3.04 15.79 9.64
C ASP A 292 3.11 16.02 11.15
N ALA A 293 1.98 16.26 11.80
CA ALA A 293 1.91 16.36 13.26
C ALA A 293 2.29 15.04 13.92
N TYR A 294 1.75 13.93 13.42
CA TYR A 294 2.07 12.59 13.91
C TYR A 294 3.54 12.23 13.68
N ILE A 295 4.08 12.56 12.50
CA ILE A 295 5.50 12.38 12.17
C ILE A 295 6.38 13.20 13.12
N LYS A 296 6.09 14.49 13.29
CA LYS A 296 6.85 15.38 14.17
C LYS A 296 6.79 14.93 15.64
N GLU A 297 5.65 14.44 16.10
CA GLU A 297 5.52 13.90 17.46
C GLU A 297 6.30 12.58 17.61
N LEU A 298 6.29 11.71 16.59
CA LEU A 298 7.11 10.49 16.54
C LEU A 298 8.61 10.81 16.52
N GLU A 299 9.03 11.74 15.67
CA GLU A 299 10.43 12.19 15.58
C GLU A 299 10.89 12.83 16.89
N ALA A 300 10.04 13.60 17.56
CA ALA A 300 10.35 14.20 18.86
C ALA A 300 10.48 13.15 19.97
N ASP A 301 9.61 12.14 19.99
CA ASP A 301 9.64 11.02 20.96
C ASP A 301 10.87 10.11 20.75
N MET A 302 11.40 10.10 19.54
CA MET A 302 12.56 9.29 19.14
C MET A 302 13.90 10.00 19.35
N ASN A 303 13.93 11.31 19.10
CA ASN A 303 15.14 12.12 19.30
C ASN A 303 15.48 12.33 20.78
N GLU A 304 14.53 12.14 21.69
CA GLU A 304 14.82 12.13 23.14
C GLU A 304 15.74 10.96 23.54
N ASP A 305 15.74 9.86 22.77
CA ASP A 305 16.55 8.66 23.05
C ASP A 305 17.90 8.62 22.30
N GLY A 306 18.20 9.60 21.44
CA GLY A 306 19.50 9.70 20.73
C GLY A 306 19.73 8.70 19.61
N ASP A 307 18.69 8.04 19.14
CA ASP A 307 18.72 7.11 18.01
C ASP A 307 18.61 7.82 16.65
N GLU A 308 19.05 7.12 15.59
CA GLU A 308 19.15 7.60 14.21
C GLU A 308 17.89 8.36 13.74
N GLU A 309 18.11 9.43 12.97
CA GLU A 309 17.09 10.27 12.35
C GLU A 309 16.09 9.43 11.55
N VAL A 310 14.90 9.16 12.11
CA VAL A 310 13.87 8.38 11.44
C VAL A 310 12.94 9.32 10.68
N SER A 311 12.83 9.11 9.40
CA SER A 311 11.93 9.84 8.52
C SER A 311 10.80 8.95 8.03
N LEU A 312 9.57 9.33 8.30
CA LEU A 312 8.37 8.75 7.69
C LEU A 312 8.03 9.41 6.34
N SER A 313 8.86 10.37 5.91
CA SER A 313 8.77 10.98 4.59
C SER A 313 8.97 9.90 3.53
N GLY A 314 7.95 9.56 2.76
CA GLY A 314 8.00 8.54 1.71
C GLY A 314 7.00 7.41 1.86
N LEU A 315 6.22 7.38 2.94
CA LEU A 315 5.05 6.50 3.03
C LEU A 315 4.01 6.87 2.00
N VAL A 316 3.76 8.19 1.84
CA VAL A 316 2.83 8.73 0.84
C VAL A 316 3.63 9.44 -0.23
N VAL A 317 3.34 9.11 -1.48
CA VAL A 317 4.01 9.66 -2.67
C VAL A 317 2.98 10.44 -3.46
N ASP A 318 3.25 11.71 -3.73
CA ASP A 318 2.45 12.56 -4.59
C ASP A 318 3.02 12.66 -6.02
N LYS A 319 2.34 13.39 -6.91
CA LYS A 319 2.77 13.57 -8.29
C LYS A 319 4.09 14.33 -8.41
N GLU A 320 4.36 15.25 -7.49
CA GLU A 320 5.56 16.07 -7.47
C GLU A 320 6.80 15.22 -7.08
N ASP A 321 6.63 14.27 -6.17
CA ASP A 321 7.68 13.34 -5.79
C ASP A 321 8.03 12.39 -6.96
N ILE A 322 7.01 11.95 -7.71
CA ILE A 322 7.24 11.15 -8.93
C ILE A 322 7.99 11.98 -9.97
N LYS A 323 7.64 13.27 -10.12
CA LYS A 323 8.32 14.18 -11.05
C LYS A 323 9.78 14.37 -10.67
N LYS A 324 10.09 14.62 -9.40
CA LYS A 324 11.48 14.72 -8.92
C LYS A 324 12.27 13.43 -9.18
N LYS A 325 11.65 12.27 -8.91
CA LYS A 325 12.24 10.96 -9.21
C LYS A 325 12.52 10.79 -10.71
N PHE A 326 11.54 11.14 -11.56
CA PHE A 326 11.67 11.09 -13.01
C PHE A 326 12.80 11.98 -13.52
N ASP A 327 12.89 13.25 -13.08
CA ASP A 327 13.93 14.20 -13.49
C ASP A 327 15.33 13.68 -13.13
N LYS A 328 15.47 13.09 -11.93
CA LYS A 328 16.73 12.44 -11.53
C LYS A 328 17.07 11.26 -12.46
N LEU A 329 16.10 10.38 -12.74
CA LEU A 329 16.32 9.23 -13.63
C LEU A 329 16.72 9.65 -15.04
N VAL A 330 16.09 10.71 -15.58
CA VAL A 330 16.43 11.26 -16.90
C VAL A 330 17.86 11.83 -16.89
N ASN A 331 18.23 12.54 -15.83
CA ASN A 331 19.60 13.08 -15.70
C ASN A 331 20.63 11.95 -15.59
N ASP A 332 20.32 10.90 -14.82
CA ASP A 332 21.19 9.72 -14.72
C ASP A 332 21.32 8.99 -16.07
N LEU A 333 20.21 8.87 -16.82
CA LEU A 333 20.22 8.27 -18.16
C LEU A 333 21.04 9.08 -19.16
N LYS A 334 21.02 10.41 -19.11
CA LYS A 334 21.82 11.28 -19.99
C LYS A 334 23.32 11.04 -19.84
N THR A 335 23.78 10.49 -18.72
CA THR A 335 25.20 10.12 -18.56
C THR A 335 25.59 8.91 -19.41
N PHE A 336 24.64 8.08 -19.81
CA PHE A 336 24.84 6.89 -20.64
C PHE A 336 24.33 7.07 -22.07
N ILE A 337 23.23 7.82 -22.25
CA ILE A 337 22.52 7.99 -23.52
C ILE A 337 22.63 9.45 -23.96
N ALA A 338 23.62 9.71 -24.82
CA ALA A 338 23.85 11.05 -25.34
C ALA A 338 23.07 11.35 -26.64
N THR A 339 22.22 10.42 -27.10
CA THR A 339 21.53 10.53 -28.39
C THR A 339 20.05 10.17 -28.26
N ASP A 340 19.23 10.86 -29.05
CA ASP A 340 17.80 10.55 -29.19
C ASP A 340 17.51 9.56 -30.33
N ASN A 341 18.55 9.19 -31.11
CA ASN A 341 18.45 8.25 -32.21
C ASN A 341 18.70 6.82 -31.72
N ILE A 342 17.76 5.91 -32.01
CA ILE A 342 17.84 4.52 -31.57
C ILE A 342 19.00 3.76 -32.24
N GLU A 343 19.31 4.05 -33.51
CA GLU A 343 20.39 3.38 -34.22
C GLU A 343 21.76 3.79 -33.64
N GLN A 344 21.94 5.07 -33.35
CA GLN A 344 23.13 5.55 -32.68
C GLN A 344 23.29 4.95 -31.30
N PHE A 345 22.16 4.81 -30.55
CA PHE A 345 22.17 4.16 -29.26
C PHE A 345 22.56 2.68 -29.34
N VAL A 346 22.01 1.92 -30.31
CA VAL A 346 22.40 0.53 -30.55
C VAL A 346 23.90 0.40 -30.84
N ASN A 347 24.45 1.30 -31.64
CA ASN A 347 25.87 1.31 -31.95
C ASN A 347 26.73 1.64 -30.71
N MET A 348 26.28 2.57 -29.88
CA MET A 348 26.99 2.91 -28.64
C MET A 348 27.00 1.75 -27.64
N MET A 349 25.95 0.92 -27.59
CA MET A 349 25.89 -0.22 -26.65
C MET A 349 26.95 -1.29 -26.89
N GLN A 350 27.56 -1.32 -28.07
CA GLN A 350 28.68 -2.24 -28.36
C GLN A 350 29.90 -1.96 -27.46
N TYR A 351 30.04 -0.74 -27.02
CA TYR A 351 31.15 -0.30 -26.18
C TYR A 351 30.89 -0.40 -24.68
N PHE A 352 29.66 -0.69 -24.29
CA PHE A 352 29.29 -0.83 -22.87
C PHE A 352 29.57 -2.25 -22.38
N ASN A 353 30.15 -2.33 -21.19
CA ASN A 353 30.25 -3.59 -20.46
C ASN A 353 28.88 -4.03 -19.89
N LYS A 354 28.79 -5.29 -19.47
CA LYS A 354 27.55 -5.88 -18.94
C LYS A 354 26.99 -5.08 -17.74
N GLU A 355 27.86 -4.56 -16.87
CA GLU A 355 27.47 -3.79 -15.70
C GLU A 355 26.78 -2.47 -16.08
N ALA A 356 27.36 -1.73 -17.04
CA ALA A 356 26.75 -0.52 -17.57
C ALA A 356 25.39 -0.79 -18.23
N LEU A 357 25.28 -1.86 -19.02
CA LEU A 357 24.01 -2.26 -19.64
C LEU A 357 22.95 -2.62 -18.61
N LEU A 358 23.31 -3.27 -17.51
CA LEU A 358 22.38 -3.56 -16.43
C LEU A 358 21.93 -2.29 -15.70
N LYS A 359 22.80 -1.30 -15.51
CA LYS A 359 22.45 0.02 -14.99
C LYS A 359 21.47 0.75 -15.91
N ILE A 360 21.77 0.81 -17.22
CA ILE A 360 20.88 1.43 -18.22
C ILE A 360 19.50 0.72 -18.22
N LYS A 361 19.48 -0.60 -18.23
CA LYS A 361 18.24 -1.37 -18.14
C LYS A 361 17.42 -0.99 -16.91
N LYS A 362 18.05 -0.90 -15.74
CA LYS A 362 17.40 -0.51 -14.48
C LYS A 362 16.82 0.90 -14.57
N LEU A 363 17.58 1.86 -15.09
CA LEU A 363 17.13 3.25 -15.25
C LEU A 363 15.93 3.34 -16.22
N LEU A 364 16.01 2.71 -17.39
CA LEU A 364 14.92 2.70 -18.37
C LEU A 364 13.66 2.03 -17.82
N SER A 365 13.81 0.93 -17.06
CA SER A 365 12.69 0.29 -16.39
C SER A 365 12.05 1.20 -15.35
N SER A 366 12.85 1.96 -14.61
CA SER A 366 12.34 2.92 -13.63
C SER A 366 11.64 4.12 -14.29
N VAL A 367 12.11 4.59 -15.47
CA VAL A 367 11.41 5.61 -16.26
C VAL A 367 10.05 5.09 -16.74
N LYS A 368 9.98 3.85 -17.22
CA LYS A 368 8.71 3.22 -17.59
C LYS A 368 7.75 3.09 -16.40
N GLU A 369 8.27 2.80 -15.22
CA GLU A 369 7.46 2.80 -13.98
C GLU A 369 6.90 4.19 -13.69
N CYS A 370 7.70 5.27 -13.83
CA CYS A 370 7.21 6.64 -13.68
C CYS A 370 6.08 6.96 -14.66
N SER A 371 6.14 6.51 -15.93
CA SER A 371 5.04 6.68 -16.89
C SER A 371 3.75 6.05 -16.39
N ILE A 372 3.81 4.81 -15.92
CA ILE A 372 2.65 4.12 -15.34
C ILE A 372 2.13 4.89 -14.10
N GLU A 373 3.05 5.36 -13.25
CA GLU A 373 2.72 6.11 -12.06
C GLU A 373 2.03 7.44 -12.37
N PHE A 374 2.47 8.18 -13.38
CA PHE A 374 1.81 9.40 -13.86
C PHE A 374 0.41 9.13 -14.40
N LYS A 375 0.25 8.07 -15.20
CA LYS A 375 -1.08 7.66 -15.72
C LYS A 375 -2.03 7.27 -14.59
N LEU A 376 -1.56 6.52 -13.60
CA LEU A 376 -2.35 6.11 -12.45
C LEU A 376 -2.70 7.27 -11.51
N SER A 377 -1.83 8.28 -11.37
CA SER A 377 -2.10 9.50 -10.58
C SER A 377 -2.85 10.57 -11.36
N ARG A 378 -3.22 10.29 -12.63
CA ARG A 378 -3.87 11.25 -13.54
C ARG A 378 -3.11 12.57 -13.69
N ALA A 379 -1.80 12.52 -13.51
CA ALA A 379 -0.91 13.65 -13.76
C ALA A 379 -0.66 13.74 -15.28
N THR A 380 -1.69 14.15 -16.04
CA THR A 380 -1.66 14.21 -17.51
C THR A 380 -0.57 15.14 -18.01
N GLU A 381 -0.31 16.23 -17.29
CA GLU A 381 0.77 17.18 -17.58
C GLU A 381 2.16 16.55 -17.57
N TYR A 382 2.34 15.45 -16.83
CA TYR A 382 3.63 14.73 -16.75
C TYR A 382 3.65 13.44 -17.59
N SER A 383 2.49 12.85 -17.88
CA SER A 383 2.43 11.62 -18.68
C SER A 383 2.89 11.82 -20.12
N GLU A 384 2.75 13.05 -20.67
CA GLU A 384 3.20 13.42 -22.00
C GLU A 384 4.73 13.61 -22.10
N LEU A 385 5.44 13.70 -20.95
CA LEU A 385 6.90 13.81 -20.92
C LEU A 385 7.61 12.50 -21.28
N ILE A 386 6.89 11.37 -21.29
CA ILE A 386 7.47 10.05 -21.48
C ILE A 386 6.88 9.40 -22.73
N ASP A 387 7.72 9.23 -23.74
CA ASP A 387 7.41 8.42 -24.91
C ASP A 387 7.64 6.93 -24.56
N ASP A 388 6.56 6.22 -24.24
CA ASP A 388 6.61 4.80 -23.85
C ASP A 388 7.12 3.91 -24.98
N ASP A 389 6.85 4.23 -26.24
CA ASP A 389 7.30 3.45 -27.39
C ASP A 389 8.82 3.59 -27.54
N LYS A 390 9.33 4.79 -27.36
CA LYS A 390 10.77 5.06 -27.36
C LYS A 390 11.46 4.31 -26.23
N VAL A 391 10.94 4.40 -25.00
CA VAL A 391 11.48 3.68 -23.84
C VAL A 391 11.48 2.16 -24.08
N ASN A 392 10.41 1.60 -24.65
CA ASN A 392 10.33 0.19 -24.97
C ASN A 392 11.37 -0.25 -26.02
N LYS A 393 11.60 0.56 -27.06
CA LYS A 393 12.64 0.31 -28.07
C LYS A 393 14.04 0.27 -27.45
N TYR A 394 14.35 1.24 -26.58
CA TYR A 394 15.63 1.25 -25.86
C TYR A 394 15.77 0.03 -24.92
N LEU A 395 14.72 -0.31 -24.17
CA LEU A 395 14.74 -1.51 -23.30
C LEU A 395 14.96 -2.79 -24.10
N LYS A 396 14.31 -2.93 -25.24
CA LYS A 396 14.51 -4.09 -26.15
C LYS A 396 15.96 -4.17 -26.58
N ALA A 397 16.51 -3.08 -27.09
CA ALA A 397 17.89 -3.06 -27.57
C ALA A 397 18.91 -3.44 -26.48
N VAL A 398 18.73 -2.91 -25.25
CA VAL A 398 19.58 -3.28 -24.11
C VAL A 398 19.46 -4.75 -23.75
N ASN A 399 18.22 -5.28 -23.72
CA ASN A 399 17.99 -6.70 -23.41
C ASN A 399 18.63 -7.63 -24.48
N ASP A 400 18.49 -7.29 -25.76
CA ASP A 400 19.07 -8.05 -26.85
C ASP A 400 20.61 -8.08 -26.72
N ARG A 401 21.21 -6.94 -26.36
CA ARG A 401 22.68 -6.88 -26.16
C ARG A 401 23.13 -7.67 -24.92
N ILE A 402 22.43 -7.61 -23.81
CA ILE A 402 22.71 -8.42 -22.61
C ILE A 402 22.59 -9.91 -22.93
N SER A 403 21.55 -10.31 -23.67
CA SER A 403 21.33 -11.69 -24.10
C SER A 403 22.48 -12.17 -24.99
N PHE A 404 22.93 -11.35 -25.92
CA PHE A 404 24.10 -11.65 -26.76
C PHE A 404 25.37 -11.87 -25.92
N ILE A 405 25.67 -10.98 -24.97
CA ILE A 405 26.83 -11.12 -24.08
C ILE A 405 26.74 -12.41 -23.26
N ASN A 406 25.55 -12.72 -22.71
CA ASN A 406 25.37 -13.95 -21.93
C ASN A 406 25.55 -15.21 -22.78
N LEU A 407 25.00 -15.23 -23.97
CA LEU A 407 25.16 -16.35 -24.92
C LEU A 407 26.63 -16.55 -25.29
N THR A 408 27.34 -15.48 -25.63
CA THR A 408 28.77 -15.53 -25.95
C THR A 408 29.59 -16.05 -24.78
N THR A 409 29.33 -15.55 -23.56
CA THR A 409 30.03 -16.00 -22.35
C THR A 409 29.75 -17.49 -22.06
N GLN A 410 28.51 -17.93 -22.25
CA GLN A 410 28.10 -19.32 -22.04
C GLN A 410 28.76 -20.26 -23.07
N THR A 411 28.83 -19.84 -24.34
CA THR A 411 29.52 -20.56 -25.40
C THR A 411 31.02 -20.66 -25.12
N LEU A 412 31.66 -19.56 -24.69
CA LEU A 412 33.07 -19.55 -24.34
C LEU A 412 33.39 -20.44 -23.13
N ASN A 413 32.50 -20.52 -22.16
CA ASN A 413 32.68 -21.39 -20.98
C ASN A 413 32.45 -22.87 -21.25
N THR A 414 31.66 -23.20 -22.28
CA THR A 414 31.41 -24.62 -22.70
C THR A 414 32.46 -25.14 -23.67
N LEU A 415 33.21 -24.27 -24.31
CA LEU A 415 34.28 -24.64 -25.22
C LEU A 415 35.61 -24.55 -24.45
N ASP A 416 36.30 -25.68 -24.35
CA ASP A 416 37.69 -25.72 -23.82
C ASP A 416 38.64 -25.09 -24.86
N ILE A 417 38.66 -23.75 -24.88
CA ILE A 417 39.22 -22.92 -25.94
C ILE A 417 40.78 -22.97 -25.96
N MET A 418 41.38 -23.45 -24.90
CA MET A 418 42.81 -23.32 -24.69
C MET A 418 43.67 -24.18 -25.62
N ASN A 419 43.09 -25.13 -26.43
CA ASN A 419 43.89 -26.07 -27.23
C ASN A 419 43.31 -26.42 -28.62
N ASN A 420 42.38 -25.64 -29.19
CA ASN A 420 41.81 -26.06 -30.47
C ASN A 420 41.56 -24.90 -31.46
N ASP A 421 42.38 -24.74 -32.48
CA ASP A 421 42.27 -23.73 -33.54
C ASP A 421 40.95 -23.80 -34.32
N GLU A 422 40.28 -24.97 -34.42
CA GLU A 422 38.95 -25.13 -35.02
C GLU A 422 37.88 -24.38 -34.24
N VAL A 423 37.97 -24.39 -32.92
CA VAL A 423 37.01 -23.70 -32.04
C VAL A 423 37.13 -22.19 -32.17
N VAL A 424 38.37 -21.68 -32.30
CA VAL A 424 38.61 -20.24 -32.53
C VAL A 424 37.99 -19.82 -33.86
N ASN A 425 38.10 -20.63 -34.91
CA ASN A 425 37.53 -20.36 -36.21
C ASN A 425 35.99 -20.39 -36.19
N VAL A 426 35.38 -21.33 -35.48
CA VAL A 426 33.93 -21.40 -35.31
C VAL A 426 33.40 -20.17 -34.57
N ILE A 427 34.09 -19.74 -33.54
CA ILE A 427 33.74 -18.52 -32.81
C ILE A 427 33.87 -17.29 -33.68
N TYR A 428 34.93 -17.20 -34.44
CA TYR A 428 35.17 -16.08 -35.36
C TYR A 428 34.10 -15.99 -36.44
N GLU A 429 33.74 -17.13 -37.08
CA GLU A 429 32.65 -17.19 -38.06
C GLU A 429 31.28 -16.92 -37.43
N PHE A 430 31.01 -17.36 -36.19
CA PHE A 430 29.79 -17.03 -35.46
C PHE A 430 29.67 -15.54 -35.18
N ILE A 431 30.73 -14.90 -34.71
CA ILE A 431 30.79 -13.46 -34.47
C ILE A 431 30.61 -12.68 -35.77
N LYS A 432 31.26 -13.11 -36.83
CA LYS A 432 31.17 -12.48 -38.16
C LYS A 432 29.75 -12.60 -38.74
N THR A 433 29.11 -13.78 -38.60
CA THR A 433 27.74 -14.01 -39.05
C THR A 433 26.73 -13.16 -38.29
N LYS A 434 26.92 -12.97 -36.98
CA LYS A 434 26.06 -12.13 -36.15
C LYS A 434 26.25 -10.63 -36.43
N ILE A 435 27.48 -10.21 -36.72
CA ILE A 435 27.76 -8.84 -37.12
C ILE A 435 27.14 -8.53 -38.48
N SER A 436 27.23 -9.45 -39.45
CA SER A 436 26.62 -9.28 -40.77
C SER A 436 25.07 -9.30 -40.73
N ILE A 437 24.42 -9.98 -39.77
CA ILE A 437 22.96 -9.91 -39.57
C ILE A 437 22.55 -8.53 -39.05
N LEU A 438 23.39 -7.87 -38.25
CA LEU A 438 23.14 -6.50 -37.79
C LEU A 438 23.35 -5.46 -38.94
N ASP A 439 24.19 -5.75 -39.92
CA ASP A 439 24.40 -4.92 -41.08
C ASP A 439 23.33 -5.08 -42.18
N LEU A 440 22.57 -6.18 -42.19
CA LEU A 440 21.48 -6.46 -43.13
C LEU A 440 20.13 -5.84 -42.75
N SER A 441 20.06 -5.08 -41.68
CA SER A 441 18.90 -4.29 -41.27
C SER A 441 18.94 -2.83 -41.79
N LYS A 442 19.59 -2.62 -42.94
CA LYS A 442 19.47 -1.37 -43.70
C LYS A 442 18.21 -1.33 -44.55
#